data_c8a4668482eba507df515964718b7688
#
_entry.id   c8a4668482eba507df515964718b7688
#
_cell.length_a   1.000
_cell.length_b   1.000
_cell.length_c   1.000
_cell.angle_alpha   90.00
_cell.angle_beta   90.00
_cell.angle_gamma   90.00
#
_symmetry.space_group_name_H-M   'P 1'
#
loop_
_entity.id
_entity.type
_entity.pdbx_description
1 polymer ?
#
loop_
_entity_poly.entity_id
_entity_poly.type
_entity_poly.pdbx_seq_one_letter_code
_entity_poly.pdbx_strand_id
1 'polypeptide(L)'
;MLTIGVIRGLSELHENQENFIMEIQQILSYLSTLNPMCMNECKDCISFSQINMLPDKAESFPEDTLFVGCVSRVKARMLYTSFRIFFLIKDTEVNNPQFIRNNTVYLFDTSTTEADLLITCRKAMHQYNSYLNCSNDLIELILSDANLEKIATAISSMLKNPVIVVNLNFKVLSSPSYSIDSSFWLRTIYQGYCSFEFISEFSKTKAYQSTTMCFEPSVLKMSNGTNICVSKTYYDGEHRGYMIMVEQDTPLSW
;
A
#
# COMPACT_ATOMS: atom_id res chain seq x y z
N MET A 1 11.56 -21.01 17.74
CA MET A 1 10.50 -20.66 18.71
C MET A 1 10.08 -19.19 18.57
N LEU A 2 9.78 -18.75 17.35
CA LEU A 2 9.33 -17.37 17.03
C LEU A 2 7.93 -17.37 16.38
N THR A 3 7.22 -18.48 16.48
CA THR A 3 5.97 -18.72 15.71
C THR A 3 4.69 -18.49 16.52
N ILE A 4 4.74 -18.30 17.84
CA ILE A 4 3.53 -18.36 18.67
C ILE A 4 2.88 -16.97 18.87
N GLY A 5 3.61 -15.88 18.77
CA GLY A 5 3.07 -14.52 18.94
C GLY A 5 2.35 -13.97 17.70
N VAL A 6 2.80 -14.35 16.51
CA VAL A 6 2.21 -13.91 15.23
C VAL A 6 0.99 -14.77 14.87
N ILE A 7 1.00 -16.06 15.23
CA ILE A 7 -0.08 -17.00 14.89
C ILE A 7 -1.38 -16.73 15.66
N ARG A 8 -1.33 -16.15 16.87
CA ARG A 8 -2.55 -15.84 17.62
C ARG A 8 -3.33 -14.65 17.06
N GLY A 9 -2.68 -13.72 16.38
CA GLY A 9 -3.35 -12.64 15.63
C GLY A 9 -3.91 -13.08 14.27
N LEU A 10 -3.37 -14.16 13.69
CA LEU A 10 -3.75 -14.63 12.35
C LEU A 10 -4.90 -15.65 12.38
N SER A 11 -5.11 -16.38 13.48
CA SER A 11 -6.22 -17.36 13.58
C SER A 11 -7.60 -16.72 13.76
N GLU A 12 -7.67 -15.45 14.16
CA GLU A 12 -8.93 -14.70 14.24
C GLU A 12 -9.32 -14.06 12.89
N LEU A 13 -8.42 -14.09 11.89
CA LEU A 13 -8.63 -13.54 10.55
C LEU A 13 -9.26 -14.53 9.54
N HIS A 14 -9.42 -15.80 9.89
CA HIS A 14 -9.76 -16.86 8.91
C HIS A 14 -11.24 -17.23 8.81
N GLU A 15 -12.16 -16.61 9.55
CA GLU A 15 -13.58 -17.03 9.58
C GLU A 15 -14.60 -16.09 8.94
N ASN A 16 -14.19 -14.95 8.38
CA ASN A 16 -15.13 -14.05 7.70
C ASN A 16 -14.72 -13.86 6.24
N GLN A 17 -15.69 -13.91 5.32
CA GLN A 17 -15.58 -13.20 4.03
C GLN A 17 -15.46 -11.71 4.36
N GLU A 18 -14.25 -11.28 4.67
CA GLU A 18 -13.96 -9.97 5.18
C GLU A 18 -14.23 -8.94 4.08
N ASN A 19 -15.25 -8.13 4.30
CA ASN A 19 -15.30 -6.80 3.72
C ASN A 19 -14.02 -6.11 4.19
N PHE A 20 -13.04 -5.96 3.31
CA PHE A 20 -11.78 -5.30 3.63
C PHE A 20 -12.08 -3.89 4.11
N ILE A 21 -11.72 -3.63 5.36
CA ILE A 21 -11.90 -2.32 5.99
C ILE A 21 -10.71 -1.46 5.63
N MET A 22 -10.96 -0.29 5.06
CA MET A 22 -9.94 0.70 4.75
C MET A 22 -10.00 1.85 5.72
N GLU A 23 -8.87 2.26 6.28
CA GLU A 23 -8.80 3.44 7.13
C GLU A 23 -8.75 4.73 6.30
N ILE A 24 -9.28 5.81 6.88
CA ILE A 24 -9.31 7.14 6.22
C ILE A 24 -7.92 7.60 5.84
N GLN A 25 -6.93 7.42 6.69
CA GLN A 25 -5.55 7.84 6.42
C GLN A 25 -4.96 7.13 5.18
N GLN A 26 -5.35 5.88 4.96
CA GLN A 26 -4.93 5.12 3.79
C GLN A 26 -5.52 5.71 2.51
N ILE A 27 -6.84 5.96 2.45
CA ILE A 27 -7.43 6.56 1.25
C ILE A 27 -6.93 7.98 1.00
N LEU A 28 -6.68 8.77 2.05
CA LEU A 28 -6.15 10.12 1.91
C LEU A 28 -4.74 10.14 1.29
N SER A 29 -3.93 9.12 1.52
CA SER A 29 -2.62 9.00 0.86
C SER A 29 -2.75 8.89 -0.66
N TYR A 30 -3.76 8.17 -1.16
CA TYR A 30 -4.08 8.09 -2.60
C TYR A 30 -4.67 9.39 -3.16
N LEU A 31 -5.32 10.18 -2.33
CA LEU A 31 -5.98 11.44 -2.72
C LEU A 31 -5.11 12.68 -2.45
N SER A 32 -3.86 12.51 -2.07
CA SER A 32 -2.95 13.60 -1.68
C SER A 32 -2.82 14.71 -2.75
N THR A 33 -2.88 14.35 -4.02
CA THR A 33 -2.85 15.30 -5.16
C THR A 33 -4.07 16.21 -5.24
N LEU A 34 -5.19 15.83 -4.62
CA LEU A 34 -6.43 16.59 -4.59
C LEU A 34 -6.50 17.57 -3.40
N ASN A 35 -5.45 17.62 -2.56
CA ASN A 35 -5.33 18.51 -1.40
C ASN A 35 -6.58 18.54 -0.51
N PRO A 36 -7.05 17.41 0.04
CA PRO A 36 -8.23 17.37 0.89
C PRO A 36 -8.06 18.23 2.13
N MET A 37 -9.05 19.08 2.41
CA MET A 37 -9.11 19.91 3.61
C MET A 37 -9.90 19.18 4.70
N CYS A 38 -9.27 18.80 5.79
CA CYS A 38 -9.94 18.23 6.94
C CYS A 38 -10.77 19.30 7.67
N MET A 39 -12.08 19.11 7.77
CA MET A 39 -12.96 19.95 8.58
C MET A 39 -13.14 19.40 9.99
N ASN A 40 -13.24 18.09 10.10
CA ASN A 40 -13.29 17.35 11.35
C ASN A 40 -12.99 15.88 11.11
N GLU A 41 -12.29 15.26 12.04
CA GLU A 41 -12.04 13.82 12.08
C GLU A 41 -12.60 13.26 13.40
N CYS A 42 -13.70 12.51 13.28
CA CYS A 42 -14.33 11.87 14.42
C CYS A 42 -13.55 10.57 14.75
N LYS A 43 -13.11 10.43 16.00
CA LYS A 43 -12.30 9.27 16.44
C LYS A 43 -13.01 7.93 16.28
N ASP A 44 -14.35 7.94 16.29
CA ASP A 44 -15.18 6.75 16.14
C ASP A 44 -15.55 6.42 14.69
N CYS A 45 -15.04 7.20 13.72
CA CYS A 45 -15.33 7.12 12.29
C CYS A 45 -14.02 7.16 11.47
N ILE A 46 -13.17 6.19 11.64
CA ILE A 46 -11.84 6.17 11.01
C ILE A 46 -11.70 5.13 9.89
N SER A 47 -12.70 4.26 9.72
CA SER A 47 -12.64 3.16 8.75
C SER A 47 -13.98 2.94 8.03
N PHE A 48 -13.92 2.34 6.85
CA PHE A 48 -15.07 2.03 6.02
C PHE A 48 -14.79 0.82 5.12
N SER A 49 -15.86 0.16 4.70
CA SER A 49 -15.82 -0.99 3.78
C SER A 49 -16.48 -0.70 2.44
N GLN A 50 -17.23 0.41 2.33
CA GLN A 50 -17.98 0.78 1.14
C GLN A 50 -17.78 2.25 0.77
N ILE A 51 -17.93 2.57 -0.51
CA ILE A 51 -17.87 3.94 -1.04
C ILE A 51 -19.09 4.17 -1.92
N ASN A 52 -19.93 5.12 -1.53
CA ASN A 52 -21.16 5.43 -2.22
C ASN A 52 -21.29 6.94 -2.52
N MET A 53 -22.04 7.25 -3.58
CA MET A 53 -22.47 8.63 -3.82
C MET A 53 -23.42 9.07 -2.70
N LEU A 54 -23.33 10.35 -2.34
CA LEU A 54 -24.27 10.98 -1.41
C LEU A 54 -25.69 10.90 -2.00
N PRO A 55 -26.63 10.18 -1.38
CA PRO A 55 -27.93 9.93 -1.97
C PRO A 55 -28.84 11.18 -1.89
N ASP A 56 -29.67 11.39 -2.89
CA ASP A 56 -30.65 12.49 -2.88
C ASP A 56 -31.80 12.26 -1.88
N LYS A 57 -32.14 10.99 -1.66
CA LYS A 57 -33.18 10.56 -0.73
C LYS A 57 -32.63 9.31 -0.03
N ALA A 58 -32.17 9.45 1.19
CA ALA A 58 -31.74 8.29 1.99
C ALA A 58 -32.68 8.15 3.20
N GLU A 59 -33.09 6.93 3.44
CA GLU A 59 -33.78 6.54 4.67
C GLU A 59 -32.80 6.19 5.76
N SER A 60 -31.59 5.73 5.39
CA SER A 60 -30.49 5.39 6.30
C SER A 60 -29.12 5.70 5.70
N PHE A 61 -28.15 5.93 6.58
CA PHE A 61 -26.74 6.11 6.24
C PHE A 61 -25.94 5.02 6.96
N PRO A 62 -25.50 3.94 6.26
CA PRO A 62 -24.67 2.89 6.87
C PRO A 62 -23.40 3.44 7.53
N GLU A 63 -22.96 2.79 8.61
CA GLU A 63 -21.81 3.26 9.42
C GLU A 63 -20.47 3.03 8.76
N ASP A 64 -20.36 1.95 8.02
CA ASP A 64 -19.16 1.50 7.34
C ASP A 64 -19.00 2.06 5.91
N THR A 65 -19.67 3.16 5.62
CA THR A 65 -19.72 3.74 4.26
C THR A 65 -19.12 5.14 4.24
N LEU A 66 -18.17 5.35 3.32
CA LEU A 66 -17.71 6.67 2.91
C LEU A 66 -18.66 7.25 1.85
N PHE A 67 -19.21 8.43 2.12
CA PHE A 67 -20.11 9.13 1.19
C PHE A 67 -19.36 10.22 0.43
N VAL A 68 -19.51 10.21 -0.90
CA VAL A 68 -18.93 11.19 -1.82
C VAL A 68 -20.03 12.05 -2.41
N GLY A 69 -19.88 13.38 -2.38
CA GLY A 69 -20.88 14.30 -2.94
C GLY A 69 -20.47 15.75 -2.88
N CYS A 70 -21.42 16.66 -3.14
CA CYS A 70 -21.23 18.10 -2.98
C CYS A 70 -21.83 18.61 -1.66
N VAL A 71 -21.28 19.70 -1.12
CA VAL A 71 -21.82 20.35 0.09
C VAL A 71 -23.29 20.77 -0.12
N SER A 72 -23.64 21.30 -1.29
CA SER A 72 -25.03 21.71 -1.64
C SER A 72 -26.04 20.57 -1.56
N ARG A 73 -25.58 19.30 -1.66
CA ARG A 73 -26.45 18.12 -1.55
C ARG A 73 -26.66 17.65 -0.11
N VAL A 74 -25.96 18.22 0.86
CA VAL A 74 -26.13 17.89 2.28
C VAL A 74 -27.48 18.46 2.76
N LYS A 75 -28.50 17.62 2.79
CA LYS A 75 -29.87 18.01 3.16
C LYS A 75 -30.10 17.98 4.68
N ALA A 76 -31.18 18.63 5.12
CA ALA A 76 -31.53 18.73 6.54
C ALA A 76 -31.57 17.39 7.30
N ARG A 77 -31.96 16.29 6.64
CA ARG A 77 -31.95 14.94 7.28
C ARG A 77 -30.53 14.41 7.58
N MET A 78 -29.55 14.78 6.76
CA MET A 78 -28.16 14.39 6.94
C MET A 78 -27.50 15.15 8.09
N LEU A 79 -28.05 16.28 8.48
CA LEU A 79 -27.55 17.10 9.59
C LEU A 79 -27.63 16.40 10.95
N TYR A 80 -28.48 15.38 11.05
CA TYR A 80 -28.66 14.57 12.27
C TYR A 80 -27.88 13.25 12.24
N THR A 81 -27.09 13.00 11.16
CA THR A 81 -26.20 11.85 11.15
C THR A 81 -25.03 12.08 12.10
N SER A 82 -24.55 11.02 12.69
CA SER A 82 -23.35 11.01 13.51
C SER A 82 -22.51 9.79 13.18
N PHE A 83 -21.21 9.91 13.38
CA PHE A 83 -20.27 8.82 13.13
C PHE A 83 -20.28 8.34 11.66
N ARG A 84 -20.34 9.28 10.71
CA ARG A 84 -20.28 9.00 9.26
C ARG A 84 -19.10 9.70 8.63
N ILE A 85 -18.70 9.22 7.46
CA ILE A 85 -17.56 9.72 6.70
C ILE A 85 -18.06 10.38 5.42
N PHE A 86 -17.70 11.65 5.22
CA PHE A 86 -18.09 12.44 4.07
C PHE A 86 -16.87 13.04 3.38
N PHE A 87 -16.74 12.79 2.09
CA PHE A 87 -15.83 13.46 1.17
C PHE A 87 -16.67 14.37 0.28
N LEU A 88 -16.61 15.68 0.53
CA LEU A 88 -17.49 16.64 -0.09
C LEU A 88 -16.72 17.65 -0.95
N ILE A 89 -17.25 17.94 -2.13
CA ILE A 89 -16.78 19.04 -2.96
C ILE A 89 -17.38 20.35 -2.42
N LYS A 90 -16.51 21.35 -2.21
CA LYS A 90 -16.89 22.63 -1.64
C LYS A 90 -17.50 23.55 -2.71
N ASP A 91 -18.69 23.23 -3.20
CA ASP A 91 -19.47 24.04 -4.13
C ASP A 91 -20.27 25.15 -3.42
N THR A 92 -20.46 25.05 -2.12
CA THR A 92 -21.08 26.05 -1.24
C THR A 92 -20.42 26.04 0.13
N GLU A 93 -20.76 27.02 0.98
CA GLU A 93 -20.26 27.04 2.37
C GLU A 93 -20.97 25.97 3.22
N VAL A 94 -20.19 25.32 4.10
CA VAL A 94 -20.72 24.34 5.06
C VAL A 94 -21.25 25.09 6.29
N ASN A 95 -22.55 25.36 6.33
CA ASN A 95 -23.17 26.20 7.36
C ASN A 95 -23.73 25.43 8.56
N ASN A 96 -23.36 24.16 8.76
CA ASN A 96 -23.85 23.38 9.91
C ASN A 96 -22.71 22.86 10.79
N PRO A 97 -22.39 23.56 11.88
CA PRO A 97 -21.34 23.15 12.81
C PRO A 97 -21.59 21.79 13.48
N GLN A 98 -22.86 21.44 13.72
CA GLN A 98 -23.20 20.17 14.37
C GLN A 98 -22.94 18.98 13.44
N PHE A 99 -23.28 19.11 12.16
CA PHE A 99 -22.97 18.09 11.14
C PHE A 99 -21.46 17.84 11.06
N ILE A 100 -20.66 18.91 10.98
CA ILE A 100 -19.19 18.80 10.96
C ILE A 100 -18.70 18.13 12.23
N ARG A 101 -19.15 18.59 13.41
CA ARG A 101 -18.67 18.08 14.71
C ARG A 101 -18.96 16.59 14.93
N ASN A 102 -20.09 16.10 14.43
CA ASN A 102 -20.56 14.74 14.65
C ASN A 102 -20.06 13.73 13.63
N ASN A 103 -19.41 14.16 12.55
CA ASN A 103 -18.98 13.32 11.44
C ASN A 103 -17.52 13.58 11.08
N THR A 104 -16.91 12.64 10.37
CA THR A 104 -15.62 12.87 9.70
C THR A 104 -15.90 13.52 8.35
N VAL A 105 -15.39 14.72 8.14
CA VAL A 105 -15.69 15.52 6.93
C VAL A 105 -14.40 16.06 6.33
N TYR A 106 -14.18 15.71 5.06
CA TYR A 106 -13.10 16.27 4.22
C TYR A 106 -13.70 17.03 3.04
N LEU A 107 -13.19 18.23 2.79
CA LEU A 107 -13.57 19.05 1.66
C LEU A 107 -12.53 18.98 0.55
N PHE A 108 -13.03 18.92 -0.69
CA PHE A 108 -12.25 18.94 -1.92
C PHE A 108 -12.58 20.18 -2.72
N ASP A 109 -11.64 20.65 -3.53
CA ASP A 109 -11.81 21.80 -4.41
C ASP A 109 -12.83 21.52 -5.53
N THR A 110 -13.50 22.57 -6.00
CA THR A 110 -14.49 22.53 -7.10
C THR A 110 -13.89 22.17 -8.46
N SER A 111 -12.56 22.13 -8.59
CA SER A 111 -11.88 21.60 -9.78
C SER A 111 -12.11 20.10 -9.99
N THR A 112 -12.51 19.38 -8.93
CA THR A 112 -12.83 17.96 -8.97
C THR A 112 -14.34 17.75 -9.07
N THR A 113 -14.79 16.85 -9.95
CA THR A 113 -16.23 16.49 -10.01
C THR A 113 -16.56 15.37 -9.03
N GLU A 114 -17.85 15.26 -8.63
CA GLU A 114 -18.31 14.13 -7.78
C GLU A 114 -17.97 12.77 -8.39
N ALA A 115 -18.13 12.65 -9.72
CA ALA A 115 -17.84 11.42 -10.43
C ALA A 115 -16.34 11.07 -10.39
N ASP A 116 -15.46 12.06 -10.63
CA ASP A 116 -14.02 11.85 -10.60
C ASP A 116 -13.53 11.49 -9.20
N LEU A 117 -14.05 12.17 -8.17
CA LEU A 117 -13.72 11.86 -6.78
C LEU A 117 -14.17 10.45 -6.42
N LEU A 118 -15.40 10.06 -6.77
CA LEU A 118 -15.92 8.72 -6.54
C LEU A 118 -15.07 7.64 -7.24
N ILE A 119 -14.74 7.86 -8.52
CA ILE A 119 -13.93 6.94 -9.31
C ILE A 119 -12.54 6.80 -8.67
N THR A 120 -11.93 7.90 -8.25
CA THR A 120 -10.61 7.90 -7.63
C THR A 120 -10.63 7.16 -6.29
N CYS A 121 -11.64 7.42 -5.45
CA CYS A 121 -11.82 6.68 -4.20
C CYS A 121 -12.01 5.18 -4.41
N ARG A 122 -12.83 4.77 -5.39
CA ARG A 122 -13.05 3.35 -5.71
C ARG A 122 -11.80 2.68 -6.27
N LYS A 123 -11.01 3.38 -7.09
CA LYS A 123 -9.71 2.87 -7.56
C LYS A 123 -8.75 2.66 -6.40
N ALA A 124 -8.66 3.62 -5.48
CA ALA A 124 -7.81 3.51 -4.29
C ALA A 124 -8.21 2.30 -3.44
N MET A 125 -9.50 2.12 -3.18
CA MET A 125 -10.00 0.96 -2.44
C MET A 125 -9.71 -0.37 -3.14
N HIS A 126 -9.90 -0.43 -4.46
CA HIS A 126 -9.56 -1.61 -5.25
C HIS A 126 -8.07 -1.94 -5.18
N GLN A 127 -7.20 -0.95 -5.28
CA GLN A 127 -5.75 -1.14 -5.16
C GLN A 127 -5.37 -1.64 -3.76
N TYR A 128 -5.96 -1.07 -2.72
CA TYR A 128 -5.74 -1.50 -1.33
C TYR A 128 -6.19 -2.95 -1.10
N ASN A 129 -7.38 -3.31 -1.56
CA ASN A 129 -7.89 -4.69 -1.44
C ASN A 129 -7.02 -5.69 -2.23
N SER A 130 -6.57 -5.30 -3.42
CA SER A 130 -5.62 -6.12 -4.20
C SER A 130 -4.30 -6.33 -3.46
N TYR A 131 -3.78 -5.29 -2.80
CA TYR A 131 -2.58 -5.40 -1.97
C TYR A 131 -2.79 -6.35 -0.78
N LEU A 132 -3.92 -6.25 -0.06
CA LEU A 132 -4.23 -7.14 1.06
C LEU A 132 -4.36 -8.60 0.63
N ASN A 133 -5.04 -8.87 -0.49
CA ASN A 133 -5.14 -10.22 -1.04
C ASN A 133 -3.75 -10.80 -1.36
N CYS A 134 -2.90 -10.04 -2.05
CA CYS A 134 -1.54 -10.48 -2.33
C CYS A 134 -0.71 -10.72 -1.05
N SER A 135 -0.92 -9.92 0.00
CA SER A 135 -0.25 -10.13 1.29
C SER A 135 -0.70 -11.43 1.96
N ASN A 136 -2.00 -11.74 1.91
CA ASN A 136 -2.54 -13.00 2.43
C ASN A 136 -1.98 -14.21 1.66
N ASP A 137 -1.94 -14.13 0.32
CA ASP A 137 -1.34 -15.17 -0.53
C ASP A 137 0.13 -15.43 -0.16
N LEU A 138 0.90 -14.37 0.14
CA LEU A 138 2.29 -14.49 0.61
C LEU A 138 2.39 -15.19 1.96
N ILE A 139 1.50 -14.87 2.90
CA ILE A 139 1.45 -15.51 4.21
C ILE A 139 1.15 -17.01 4.05
N GLU A 140 0.18 -17.36 3.21
CA GLU A 140 -0.13 -18.77 2.91
C GLU A 140 1.05 -19.52 2.30
N LEU A 141 1.78 -18.89 1.36
CA LEU A 141 2.98 -19.47 0.78
C LEU A 141 4.06 -19.73 1.84
N ILE A 142 4.27 -18.79 2.78
CA ILE A 142 5.23 -18.95 3.87
C ILE A 142 4.80 -20.07 4.82
N LEU A 143 3.52 -20.14 5.16
CA LEU A 143 2.97 -21.17 6.05
C LEU A 143 2.98 -22.57 5.42
N SER A 144 2.92 -22.67 4.09
CA SER A 144 2.99 -23.93 3.34
C SER A 144 4.41 -24.43 3.05
N ASP A 145 5.43 -23.85 3.70
CA ASP A 145 6.85 -24.16 3.45
C ASP A 145 7.23 -24.02 1.95
N ALA A 146 6.65 -23.05 1.26
CA ALA A 146 6.99 -22.77 -0.13
C ALA A 146 8.49 -22.44 -0.26
N ASN A 147 9.10 -22.90 -1.34
CA ASN A 147 10.48 -22.58 -1.62
C ASN A 147 10.67 -21.07 -1.91
N LEU A 148 11.89 -20.58 -1.72
CA LEU A 148 12.24 -19.17 -1.87
C LEU A 148 11.90 -18.61 -3.27
N GLU A 149 11.95 -19.46 -4.31
CA GLU A 149 11.61 -19.07 -5.69
C GLU A 149 10.13 -18.74 -5.85
N LYS A 150 9.24 -19.55 -5.27
CA LYS A 150 7.79 -19.27 -5.27
C LYS A 150 7.49 -18.00 -4.53
N ILE A 151 8.14 -17.77 -3.38
CA ILE A 151 7.99 -16.54 -2.58
C ILE A 151 8.49 -15.33 -3.37
N ALA A 152 9.67 -15.40 -3.98
CA ALA A 152 10.22 -14.32 -4.81
C ALA A 152 9.31 -14.01 -6.01
N THR A 153 8.74 -15.03 -6.66
CA THR A 153 7.81 -14.87 -7.77
C THR A 153 6.51 -14.19 -7.33
N ALA A 154 5.94 -14.59 -6.19
CA ALA A 154 4.73 -13.99 -5.65
C ALA A 154 4.95 -12.51 -5.27
N ILE A 155 6.06 -12.19 -4.57
CA ILE A 155 6.45 -10.83 -4.25
C ILE A 155 6.63 -9.99 -5.52
N SER A 156 7.30 -10.54 -6.53
CA SER A 156 7.54 -9.85 -7.80
C SER A 156 6.23 -9.55 -8.53
N SER A 157 5.28 -10.48 -8.53
CA SER A 157 3.95 -10.30 -9.13
C SER A 157 3.13 -9.24 -8.40
N MET A 158 3.19 -9.23 -7.07
CA MET A 158 2.52 -8.25 -6.22
C MET A 158 3.06 -6.83 -6.45
N LEU A 159 4.40 -6.68 -6.50
CA LEU A 159 5.05 -5.39 -6.67
C LEU A 159 5.17 -4.96 -8.13
N LYS A 160 4.83 -5.85 -9.08
CA LYS A 160 4.97 -5.65 -10.54
C LYS A 160 6.39 -5.26 -10.95
N ASN A 161 7.36 -5.76 -10.20
CA ASN A 161 8.78 -5.53 -10.43
C ASN A 161 9.55 -6.79 -10.02
N PRO A 162 10.56 -7.23 -10.79
CA PRO A 162 11.35 -8.41 -10.44
C PRO A 162 12.06 -8.27 -9.10
N VAL A 163 11.96 -9.30 -8.27
CA VAL A 163 12.64 -9.37 -6.97
C VAL A 163 13.65 -10.51 -6.95
N ILE A 164 14.91 -10.17 -6.69
CA ILE A 164 16.03 -11.10 -6.62
C ILE A 164 16.50 -11.16 -5.16
N VAL A 165 16.69 -12.35 -4.64
CA VAL A 165 17.22 -12.57 -3.30
C VAL A 165 18.67 -13.03 -3.39
N VAL A 166 19.56 -12.35 -2.68
CA VAL A 166 20.98 -12.68 -2.64
C VAL A 166 21.48 -12.82 -1.20
N ASN A 167 22.51 -13.65 -1.00
CA ASN A 167 23.18 -13.76 0.30
C ASN A 167 24.23 -12.63 0.49
N LEU A 168 24.94 -12.64 1.62
CA LEU A 168 26.00 -11.67 1.94
C LEU A 168 27.15 -11.66 0.94
N ASN A 169 27.39 -12.75 0.24
CA ASN A 169 28.42 -12.88 -0.80
C ASN A 169 27.86 -12.53 -2.20
N PHE A 170 26.67 -11.93 -2.27
CA PHE A 170 25.98 -11.57 -3.51
C PHE A 170 25.71 -12.75 -4.46
N LYS A 171 25.69 -13.98 -3.92
CA LYS A 171 25.19 -15.14 -4.65
C LYS A 171 23.67 -15.07 -4.72
N VAL A 172 23.13 -15.25 -5.92
CA VAL A 172 21.69 -15.33 -6.14
C VAL A 172 21.15 -16.60 -5.48
N LEU A 173 20.25 -16.43 -4.54
CA LEU A 173 19.54 -17.52 -3.86
C LEU A 173 18.21 -17.81 -4.54
N SER A 174 17.58 -16.76 -5.07
CA SER A 174 16.32 -16.87 -5.77
C SER A 174 16.09 -15.68 -6.69
N SER A 175 15.32 -15.92 -7.73
CA SER A 175 14.83 -14.94 -8.69
C SER A 175 13.42 -15.33 -9.13
N PRO A 176 12.62 -14.39 -9.68
CA PRO A 176 11.28 -14.73 -10.17
C PRO A 176 11.36 -15.64 -11.40
N SER A 177 10.32 -16.44 -11.61
CA SER A 177 10.22 -17.38 -12.74
C SER A 177 9.89 -16.70 -14.07
N TYR A 178 9.56 -15.41 -14.08
CA TYR A 178 9.23 -14.67 -15.31
C TYR A 178 10.40 -13.82 -15.81
N SER A 179 10.30 -13.38 -17.08
CA SER A 179 11.36 -12.64 -17.74
C SER A 179 11.65 -11.30 -17.06
N ILE A 180 12.93 -10.98 -16.96
CA ILE A 180 13.43 -9.65 -16.59
C ILE A 180 13.95 -9.02 -17.89
N ASP A 181 13.48 -7.80 -18.21
CA ASP A 181 13.84 -7.13 -19.48
C ASP A 181 15.28 -6.61 -19.48
N SER A 182 15.85 -6.37 -18.31
CA SER A 182 17.22 -5.89 -18.17
C SER A 182 18.24 -7.00 -18.45
N SER A 183 19.00 -6.85 -19.55
CA SER A 183 20.09 -7.76 -19.91
C SER A 183 21.16 -7.88 -18.81
N PHE A 184 21.37 -6.82 -18.03
CA PHE A 184 22.29 -6.79 -16.89
C PHE A 184 21.81 -7.75 -15.78
N TRP A 185 20.53 -7.67 -15.41
CA TRP A 185 19.96 -8.53 -14.35
C TRP A 185 19.73 -9.97 -14.82
N LEU A 186 19.41 -10.18 -16.09
CA LEU A 186 19.39 -11.53 -16.70
C LEU A 186 20.75 -12.21 -16.58
N ARG A 187 21.82 -11.48 -16.87
CA ARG A 187 23.18 -12.02 -16.73
C ARG A 187 23.50 -12.36 -15.28
N THR A 188 23.12 -11.50 -14.33
CA THR A 188 23.29 -11.74 -12.89
C THR A 188 22.61 -13.04 -12.45
N ILE A 189 21.38 -13.27 -12.89
CA ILE A 189 20.63 -14.50 -12.56
C ILE A 189 21.30 -15.72 -13.20
N TYR A 190 21.66 -15.62 -14.48
CA TYR A 190 22.30 -16.72 -15.21
C TYR A 190 23.65 -17.12 -14.64
N GLN A 191 24.46 -16.15 -14.21
CA GLN A 191 25.75 -16.39 -13.57
C GLN A 191 25.63 -16.85 -12.13
N GLY A 192 24.48 -16.63 -11.49
CA GLY A 192 24.24 -16.98 -10.10
C GLY A 192 24.89 -16.03 -9.08
N TYR A 193 25.48 -14.91 -9.52
CA TYR A 193 26.12 -13.90 -8.68
C TYR A 193 25.88 -12.49 -9.26
N CYS A 194 25.78 -11.50 -8.38
CA CYS A 194 25.81 -10.11 -8.80
C CYS A 194 27.15 -9.77 -9.44
N SER A 195 27.12 -8.87 -10.44
CA SER A 195 28.35 -8.44 -11.10
C SER A 195 29.25 -7.63 -10.17
N PHE A 196 30.54 -7.61 -10.48
CA PHE A 196 31.52 -6.82 -9.72
C PHE A 196 31.18 -5.32 -9.74
N GLU A 197 30.69 -4.81 -10.87
CA GLU A 197 30.27 -3.42 -11.05
C GLU A 197 29.13 -3.09 -10.07
N PHE A 198 28.12 -3.94 -10.00
CA PHE A 198 27.01 -3.77 -9.05
C PHE A 198 27.53 -3.76 -7.59
N ILE A 199 28.33 -4.75 -7.21
CA ILE A 199 28.85 -4.87 -5.85
C ILE A 199 29.70 -3.64 -5.48
N SER A 200 30.58 -3.20 -6.38
CA SER A 200 31.44 -2.03 -6.19
C SER A 200 30.63 -0.73 -6.04
N GLU A 201 29.54 -0.58 -6.76
CA GLU A 201 28.66 0.58 -6.66
C GLU A 201 27.80 0.53 -5.41
N PHE A 202 27.16 -0.62 -5.15
CA PHE A 202 26.29 -0.81 -3.99
C PHE A 202 27.05 -0.67 -2.66
N SER A 203 28.29 -1.17 -2.57
CA SER A 203 29.11 -1.08 -1.35
C SER A 203 29.42 0.35 -0.91
N LYS A 204 29.31 1.32 -1.80
CA LYS A 204 29.50 2.76 -1.50
C LYS A 204 28.25 3.42 -0.94
N THR A 205 27.10 2.75 -0.98
CA THR A 205 25.83 3.31 -0.54
C THR A 205 25.66 3.25 0.97
N LYS A 206 24.89 4.19 1.52
CA LYS A 206 24.50 4.17 2.94
C LYS A 206 23.72 2.89 3.29
N ALA A 207 22.93 2.38 2.36
CA ALA A 207 22.15 1.15 2.53
C ALA A 207 23.04 -0.06 2.84
N TYR A 208 24.20 -0.16 2.19
CA TYR A 208 25.18 -1.21 2.46
C TYR A 208 25.97 -0.94 3.75
N GLN A 209 26.48 0.28 3.93
CA GLN A 209 27.41 0.65 5.01
C GLN A 209 26.75 0.73 6.40
N SER A 210 25.42 0.91 6.46
CA SER A 210 24.71 0.96 7.74
C SER A 210 24.85 -0.38 8.48
N THR A 211 25.36 -0.33 9.70
CA THR A 211 25.43 -1.47 10.62
C THR A 211 24.17 -1.62 11.46
N THR A 212 23.34 -0.59 11.50
CA THR A 212 22.08 -0.60 12.25
C THR A 212 21.08 -1.55 11.59
N MET A 213 20.37 -2.32 12.39
CA MET A 213 19.25 -3.12 11.94
C MET A 213 18.17 -2.18 11.38
N CYS A 214 18.00 -2.20 10.08
CA CYS A 214 17.05 -1.33 9.39
C CYS A 214 16.23 -2.20 8.44
N PHE A 215 14.91 -2.16 8.62
CA PHE A 215 13.96 -2.86 7.75
C PHE A 215 13.46 -1.98 6.62
N GLU A 216 13.75 -0.67 6.67
CA GLU A 216 13.33 0.26 5.64
C GLU A 216 14.12 -0.01 4.34
N PRO A 217 13.42 -0.16 3.22
CA PRO A 217 14.06 -0.31 1.92
C PRO A 217 14.72 1.00 1.49
N SER A 218 15.76 0.89 0.66
CA SER A 218 16.47 2.03 0.09
C SER A 218 16.37 2.00 -1.42
N VAL A 219 15.88 3.09 -2.02
CA VAL A 219 15.88 3.25 -3.49
C VAL A 219 17.21 3.83 -3.93
N LEU A 220 17.81 3.23 -4.94
CA LEU A 220 19.12 3.58 -5.47
C LEU A 220 19.04 3.66 -7.00
N LYS A 221 19.67 4.69 -7.55
CA LYS A 221 19.86 4.79 -9.00
C LYS A 221 21.26 4.30 -9.34
N MET A 222 21.34 3.26 -10.14
CA MET A 222 22.58 2.66 -10.58
C MET A 222 23.20 3.43 -11.75
N SER A 223 24.51 3.33 -11.95
CA SER A 223 25.25 4.01 -13.04
C SER A 223 24.77 3.60 -14.44
N ASN A 224 24.21 2.40 -14.60
CA ASN A 224 23.58 1.94 -15.83
C ASN A 224 22.18 2.54 -16.08
N GLY A 225 21.70 3.45 -15.21
CA GLY A 225 20.42 4.11 -15.31
C GLY A 225 19.24 3.35 -14.70
N THR A 226 19.43 2.11 -14.23
CA THR A 226 18.38 1.31 -13.59
C THR A 226 18.14 1.80 -12.16
N ASN A 227 16.88 1.98 -11.80
CA ASN A 227 16.51 2.17 -10.39
C ASN A 227 16.31 0.79 -9.74
N ILE A 228 16.77 0.67 -8.51
CA ILE A 228 16.57 -0.52 -7.70
C ILE A 228 16.10 -0.13 -6.30
N CYS A 229 15.34 -1.02 -5.68
CA CYS A 229 15.01 -0.91 -4.25
C CYS A 229 15.65 -2.09 -3.53
N VAL A 230 16.42 -1.80 -2.49
CA VAL A 230 17.15 -2.82 -1.74
C VAL A 230 16.71 -2.81 -0.29
N SER A 231 16.41 -3.99 0.23
CA SER A 231 16.14 -4.24 1.65
C SER A 231 17.10 -5.32 2.17
N LYS A 232 17.56 -5.16 3.42
CA LYS A 232 18.35 -6.19 4.11
C LYS A 232 17.41 -7.29 4.59
N THR A 233 17.86 -8.53 4.48
CA THR A 233 17.15 -9.68 5.04
C THR A 233 17.81 -10.16 6.32
N TYR A 234 17.01 -10.46 7.34
CA TYR A 234 17.48 -10.88 8.65
C TYR A 234 16.86 -12.22 9.02
N TYR A 235 17.66 -13.04 9.71
CA TYR A 235 17.19 -14.26 10.33
C TYR A 235 17.81 -14.36 11.72
N ASP A 236 16.97 -14.52 12.73
CA ASP A 236 17.36 -14.56 14.15
C ASP A 236 18.23 -13.35 14.58
N GLY A 237 17.82 -12.16 14.11
CA GLY A 237 18.53 -10.90 14.36
C GLY A 237 19.81 -10.69 13.57
N GLU A 238 20.30 -11.69 12.83
CA GLU A 238 21.49 -11.60 12.02
C GLU A 238 21.19 -11.24 10.56
N HIS A 239 21.96 -10.32 10.00
CA HIS A 239 21.89 -9.97 8.59
C HIS A 239 22.34 -11.15 7.73
N ARG A 240 21.51 -11.63 6.81
CA ARG A 240 21.74 -12.83 6.00
C ARG A 240 21.90 -12.55 4.51
N GLY A 241 21.48 -11.39 4.05
CA GLY A 241 21.55 -11.04 2.64
C GLY A 241 20.69 -9.83 2.27
N TYR A 242 20.34 -9.74 1.01
CA TYR A 242 19.59 -8.63 0.47
C TYR A 242 18.45 -9.13 -0.42
N MET A 243 17.35 -8.42 -0.37
CA MET A 243 16.28 -8.48 -1.37
C MET A 243 16.43 -7.26 -2.28
N ILE A 244 16.55 -7.49 -3.57
CA ILE A 244 16.79 -6.46 -4.58
C ILE A 244 15.60 -6.47 -5.53
N MET A 245 14.82 -5.40 -5.54
CA MET A 245 13.76 -5.17 -6.52
C MET A 245 14.30 -4.29 -7.64
N VAL A 246 14.09 -4.71 -8.87
CA VAL A 246 14.55 -4.00 -10.07
C VAL A 246 13.36 -3.28 -10.70
N GLU A 247 13.48 -1.99 -10.97
CA GLU A 247 12.44 -1.24 -11.67
C GLU A 247 12.22 -1.79 -13.08
N GLN A 248 11.00 -2.17 -13.39
CA GLN A 248 10.57 -2.66 -14.70
C GLN A 248 9.17 -2.13 -15.05
N ASP A 249 8.11 -2.68 -14.47
CA ASP A 249 6.72 -2.38 -14.82
C ASP A 249 6.13 -1.23 -13.98
N THR A 250 6.65 -1.05 -12.77
CA THR A 250 6.18 0.00 -11.84
C THR A 250 7.35 0.88 -11.43
N PRO A 251 7.23 2.22 -11.61
CA PRO A 251 8.28 3.14 -11.18
C PRO A 251 8.55 3.07 -9.68
N LEU A 252 9.83 3.05 -9.30
CA LEU A 252 10.29 3.15 -7.92
C LEU A 252 10.41 4.64 -7.55
N SER A 253 9.30 5.23 -7.08
CA SER A 253 9.26 6.61 -6.56
C SER A 253 8.95 6.59 -5.07
N TRP A 254 9.72 7.34 -4.31
CA TRP A 254 9.48 7.66 -2.90
C TRP A 254 9.33 9.15 -2.75
#